data_3e674705033a6fef800fd0632769fca3
#
_entry.id   3e674705033a6fef800fd0632769fca3
#
_cell.length_a   1.000
_cell.length_b   1.000
_cell.length_c   1.000
_cell.angle_alpha   90.00
_cell.angle_beta   90.00
_cell.angle_gamma   90.00
#
_symmetry.space_group_name_H-M   'P 1'
#
loop_
_entity.id
_entity.type
_entity.pdbx_description
1 polymer ?
#
loop_
_entity_poly.entity_id
_entity_poly.type
_entity_poly.pdbx_seq_one_letter_code
_entity_poly.pdbx_strand_id
1 'polypeptide(L)'
;LVTMEKMKIIASHHGLTCLQHEKPFDYVNGSGKHNNWSISADGKNLLDPSDTPEDNLQFLVFLSSVIAAVDDYQDLMRASVASAGNDHRLGANEAPPAIVSIFLGDDLAAVVDALINDKPYSSHPREKMDLGVPQLADLTKDSTDRNRTSPFAFTGNKFEFRMCGSQQNLSD
;
A
#
# COMPACT_ATOMS: atom_id res chain seq x y z
N LEU A 1 0.95 7.92 -19.53
CA LEU A 1 1.92 8.76 -20.28
C LEU A 1 1.21 9.69 -21.27
N VAL A 2 0.45 9.17 -22.26
CA VAL A 2 -0.20 10.02 -23.27
C VAL A 2 -1.09 11.10 -22.67
N THR A 3 -1.87 10.79 -21.65
CA THR A 3 -2.71 11.77 -20.92
C THR A 3 -1.87 12.87 -20.30
N MET A 4 -0.76 12.53 -19.64
CA MET A 4 0.13 13.48 -19.00
C MET A 4 0.76 14.44 -20.02
N GLU A 5 1.20 13.93 -21.16
CA GLU A 5 1.73 14.77 -22.24
C GLU A 5 0.66 15.70 -22.83
N LYS A 6 -0.55 15.19 -23.03
CA LYS A 6 -1.66 16.04 -23.52
C LYS A 6 -2.01 17.14 -22.51
N MET A 7 -2.00 16.85 -21.22
CA MET A 7 -2.23 17.88 -20.19
C MET A 7 -1.18 18.99 -20.25
N LYS A 8 0.11 18.67 -20.41
CA LYS A 8 1.17 19.68 -20.57
C LYS A 8 0.96 20.56 -21.80
N ILE A 9 0.66 19.92 -22.94
CA ILE A 9 0.43 20.62 -24.21
C ILE A 9 -0.77 21.56 -24.11
N ILE A 10 -1.89 21.08 -23.59
CA ILE A 10 -3.10 21.89 -23.43
C ILE A 10 -2.88 23.05 -22.48
N ALA A 11 -2.26 22.81 -21.33
CA ALA A 11 -1.93 23.87 -20.37
C ALA A 11 -1.08 24.96 -21.03
N SER A 12 -0.04 24.56 -21.77
CA SER A 12 0.83 25.49 -22.48
C SER A 12 0.07 26.35 -23.50
N HIS A 13 -0.91 25.78 -24.23
CA HIS A 13 -1.75 26.54 -25.18
C HIS A 13 -2.61 27.60 -24.49
N HIS A 14 -2.87 27.45 -23.20
CA HIS A 14 -3.63 28.40 -22.39
C HIS A 14 -2.72 29.31 -21.51
N GLY A 15 -1.42 29.32 -21.75
CA GLY A 15 -0.46 30.11 -20.96
C GLY A 15 -0.28 29.60 -19.54
N LEU A 16 -0.62 28.34 -19.25
CA LEU A 16 -0.49 27.69 -17.96
C LEU A 16 0.65 26.69 -17.96
N THR A 17 1.21 26.43 -16.79
CA THR A 17 2.21 25.37 -16.58
C THR A 17 1.55 24.19 -15.87
N CYS A 18 1.66 22.99 -16.44
CA CYS A 18 1.19 21.76 -15.83
C CYS A 18 2.30 21.11 -15.01
N LEU A 19 2.14 21.10 -13.69
CA LEU A 19 3.04 20.44 -12.76
C LEU A 19 2.49 19.03 -12.45
N GLN A 20 3.30 18.00 -12.63
CA GLN A 20 2.91 16.60 -12.52
C GLN A 20 3.70 15.80 -11.49
N HIS A 21 4.50 16.47 -10.67
CA HIS A 21 5.18 15.81 -9.56
C HIS A 21 4.29 15.70 -8.32
N GLU A 22 4.62 14.79 -7.44
CA GLU A 22 3.79 14.38 -6.31
C GLU A 22 3.52 15.51 -5.34
N LYS A 23 4.50 16.38 -5.12
CA LYS A 23 4.39 17.54 -4.21
C LYS A 23 4.95 18.79 -4.87
N PRO A 24 4.15 19.48 -5.69
CA PRO A 24 4.60 20.65 -6.43
C PRO A 24 4.83 21.89 -5.56
N PHE A 25 4.19 21.96 -4.40
CA PHE A 25 4.30 23.10 -3.50
C PHE A 25 4.44 22.64 -2.04
N ASP A 26 5.18 23.42 -1.25
CA ASP A 26 5.30 23.21 0.19
C ASP A 26 3.98 23.36 0.94
N TYR A 27 3.35 23.59 1.58
CA TYR A 27 2.12 23.88 2.31
C TYR A 27 0.81 23.35 1.70
N VAL A 28 0.86 22.58 0.60
CA VAL A 28 -0.31 21.88 0.06
C VAL A 28 -0.09 20.37 0.08
N ASN A 29 -1.17 19.62 0.09
CA ASN A 29 -1.10 18.18 0.03
C ASN A 29 -0.43 17.74 -1.28
N GLY A 30 0.32 16.66 -1.20
CA GLY A 30 0.85 15.98 -2.36
C GLY A 30 -0.14 14.98 -2.95
N SER A 31 0.26 14.35 -4.03
CA SER A 31 -0.43 13.20 -4.63
C SER A 31 0.59 12.11 -4.91
N GLY A 32 0.15 10.87 -4.98
CA GLY A 32 1.00 9.73 -5.28
C GLY A 32 0.29 8.76 -6.21
N LYS A 33 1.07 7.93 -6.89
CA LYS A 33 0.58 6.76 -7.62
C LYS A 33 0.81 5.52 -6.79
N HIS A 34 -0.24 4.74 -6.59
CA HIS A 34 -0.18 3.52 -5.82
C HIS A 34 -0.27 2.32 -6.76
N ASN A 35 0.57 1.32 -6.53
CA ASN A 35 0.50 0.03 -7.20
C ASN A 35 -0.11 -0.98 -6.26
N ASN A 36 -1.26 -1.50 -6.64
CA ASN A 36 -1.87 -2.64 -5.96
C ASN A 36 -1.43 -3.91 -6.68
N TRP A 37 -0.86 -4.86 -5.95
CA TRP A 37 -0.37 -6.11 -6.51
C TRP A 37 -0.64 -7.29 -5.60
N SER A 38 -0.78 -8.45 -6.20
CA SER A 38 -0.87 -9.74 -5.52
C SER A 38 -0.16 -10.81 -6.35
N ILE A 39 -0.04 -12.00 -5.80
CA ILE A 39 0.55 -13.16 -6.44
C ILE A 39 -0.55 -14.20 -6.64
N SER A 40 -0.67 -14.74 -7.83
CA SER A 40 -1.67 -15.77 -8.12
C SER A 40 -1.03 -16.97 -8.82
N ALA A 41 -1.49 -18.16 -8.47
CA ALA A 41 -1.17 -19.41 -9.14
C ALA A 41 -2.46 -20.21 -9.35
N ASP A 42 -2.62 -20.79 -10.54
CA ASP A 42 -3.79 -21.60 -10.91
C ASP A 42 -5.14 -20.92 -10.63
N GLY A 43 -5.19 -19.59 -10.83
CA GLY A 43 -6.39 -18.79 -10.60
C GLY A 43 -6.71 -18.48 -9.13
N LYS A 44 -5.85 -18.90 -8.20
CA LYS A 44 -5.98 -18.59 -6.78
C LYS A 44 -5.02 -17.46 -6.38
N ASN A 45 -5.52 -16.52 -5.62
CA ASN A 45 -4.70 -15.48 -5.01
C ASN A 45 -3.96 -16.06 -3.79
N LEU A 46 -2.63 -16.05 -3.81
CA LEU A 46 -1.79 -16.59 -2.74
C LEU A 46 -1.69 -15.65 -1.53
N LEU A 47 -2.10 -14.40 -1.70
CA LEU A 47 -2.20 -13.39 -0.64
C LEU A 47 -3.63 -13.25 -0.12
N ASP A 48 -4.51 -14.22 -0.36
CA ASP A 48 -5.84 -14.24 0.22
C ASP A 48 -5.79 -14.94 1.60
N PRO A 49 -6.05 -14.20 2.70
CA PRO A 49 -5.99 -14.76 4.05
C PRO A 49 -7.10 -15.75 4.35
N SER A 50 -8.18 -15.80 3.54
CA SER A 50 -9.43 -16.51 3.83
C SER A 50 -10.11 -16.00 5.12
N ASP A 51 -11.09 -16.77 5.64
CA ASP A 51 -11.78 -16.41 6.88
C ASP A 51 -10.96 -16.71 8.14
N THR A 52 -9.99 -17.63 8.05
CA THR A 52 -9.09 -18.04 9.13
C THR A 52 -7.64 -17.90 8.68
N PRO A 53 -7.07 -16.69 8.73
CA PRO A 53 -5.69 -16.44 8.29
C PRO A 53 -4.65 -17.29 9.03
N GLU A 54 -4.88 -17.53 10.32
CA GLU A 54 -4.02 -18.33 11.21
C GLU A 54 -3.87 -19.79 10.78
N ASP A 55 -4.88 -20.34 10.12
CA ASP A 55 -4.90 -21.73 9.64
C ASP A 55 -4.46 -21.84 8.17
N ASN A 56 -4.36 -20.71 7.46
CA ASN A 56 -4.00 -20.70 6.06
C ASN A 56 -2.48 -20.68 5.87
N LEU A 57 -1.86 -21.85 5.99
CA LEU A 57 -0.41 -22.00 5.89
C LEU A 57 0.15 -21.44 4.57
N GLN A 58 -0.54 -21.63 3.44
CA GLN A 58 -0.11 -21.10 2.15
C GLN A 58 -0.02 -19.57 2.19
N PHE A 59 -1.06 -18.91 2.66
CA PHE A 59 -1.09 -17.46 2.82
C PHE A 59 0.05 -16.99 3.74
N LEU A 60 0.22 -17.62 4.91
CA LEU A 60 1.25 -17.25 5.88
C LEU A 60 2.66 -17.37 5.32
N VAL A 61 2.94 -18.41 4.51
CA VAL A 61 4.25 -18.57 3.85
C VAL A 61 4.48 -17.45 2.85
N PHE A 62 3.51 -17.10 2.00
CA PHE A 62 3.68 -16.02 1.03
C PHE A 62 3.75 -14.66 1.70
N LEU A 63 2.94 -14.41 2.72
CA LEU A 63 3.00 -13.18 3.52
C LEU A 63 4.39 -13.01 4.16
N SER A 64 4.88 -14.04 4.84
CA SER A 64 6.19 -14.03 5.50
C SER A 64 7.33 -13.84 4.48
N SER A 65 7.22 -14.44 3.29
CA SER A 65 8.20 -14.27 2.22
C SER A 65 8.25 -12.83 1.71
N VAL A 66 7.10 -12.16 1.59
CA VAL A 66 7.05 -10.74 1.21
C VAL A 66 7.67 -9.87 2.30
N ILE A 67 7.36 -10.13 3.57
CA ILE A 67 7.95 -9.40 4.70
C ILE A 67 9.48 -9.53 4.69
N ALA A 68 9.99 -10.75 4.56
CA ALA A 68 11.42 -11.01 4.49
C ALA A 68 12.07 -10.31 3.29
N ALA A 69 11.46 -10.38 2.10
CA ALA A 69 11.99 -9.73 0.92
C ALA A 69 12.06 -8.20 1.07
N VAL A 70 11.08 -7.57 1.70
CA VAL A 70 11.10 -6.12 1.96
C VAL A 70 12.19 -5.78 2.97
N ASP A 71 12.40 -6.60 3.98
CA ASP A 71 13.48 -6.40 4.96
C ASP A 71 14.86 -6.54 4.30
N ASP A 72 15.07 -7.61 3.54
CA ASP A 72 16.35 -7.91 2.87
C ASP A 72 16.72 -6.88 1.79
N TYR A 73 15.74 -6.33 1.07
CA TYR A 73 15.96 -5.45 -0.08
C TYR A 73 15.51 -3.99 0.13
N GLN A 74 15.26 -3.58 1.36
CA GLN A 74 14.84 -2.21 1.67
C GLN A 74 15.80 -1.14 1.16
N ASP A 75 17.10 -1.43 1.13
CA ASP A 75 18.12 -0.51 0.64
C ASP A 75 17.97 -0.23 -0.86
N LEU A 76 17.66 -1.26 -1.65
CA LEU A 76 17.40 -1.12 -3.09
C LEU A 76 16.12 -0.33 -3.34
N MET A 77 15.07 -0.63 -2.58
CA MET A 77 13.80 0.09 -2.68
C MET A 77 13.98 1.57 -2.32
N ARG A 78 14.79 1.84 -1.30
CA ARG A 78 15.11 3.21 -0.91
C ARG A 78 15.97 3.91 -1.97
N ALA A 79 16.94 3.22 -2.56
CA ALA A 79 17.78 3.77 -3.61
C ALA A 79 16.97 4.18 -4.84
N SER A 80 15.91 3.44 -5.18
CA SER A 80 15.03 3.74 -6.32
C SER A 80 14.31 5.09 -6.20
N VAL A 81 14.09 5.59 -4.98
CA VAL A 81 13.38 6.85 -4.70
C VAL A 81 14.29 7.95 -4.15
N ALA A 82 15.57 7.67 -3.90
CA ALA A 82 16.54 8.60 -3.32
C ALA A 82 17.12 9.56 -4.38
N SER A 83 16.27 10.31 -5.06
CA SER A 83 16.67 11.36 -5.98
C SER A 83 16.55 12.74 -5.33
N ALA A 84 17.38 13.69 -5.75
CA ALA A 84 17.31 15.08 -5.27
C ALA A 84 15.92 15.71 -5.47
N GLY A 85 15.18 15.28 -6.50
CA GLY A 85 13.82 15.72 -6.75
C GLY A 85 12.79 15.21 -5.72
N ASN A 86 13.13 14.20 -4.92
CA ASN A 86 12.25 13.59 -3.93
C ASN A 86 12.54 14.02 -2.49
N ASP A 87 13.66 14.73 -2.22
CA ASP A 87 14.08 15.09 -0.85
C ASP A 87 13.01 15.86 -0.07
N HIS A 88 12.31 16.78 -0.72
CA HIS A 88 11.23 17.56 -0.10
C HIS A 88 9.87 16.85 -0.05
N ARG A 89 9.77 15.64 -0.62
CA ARG A 89 8.51 14.91 -0.80
C ARG A 89 8.39 13.74 0.15
N LEU A 90 9.52 13.16 0.56
CA LEU A 90 9.55 12.03 1.46
C LEU A 90 9.07 12.45 2.86
N GLY A 91 8.02 11.77 3.34
CA GLY A 91 7.44 12.05 4.65
C GLY A 91 6.59 13.30 4.78
N ALA A 92 6.36 14.05 3.71
CA ALA A 92 5.47 15.22 3.71
C ALA A 92 4.03 14.82 3.34
N ASN A 93 3.03 15.58 3.81
CA ASN A 93 1.58 15.39 3.64
C ASN A 93 1.20 14.52 2.43
N GLU A 94 0.61 13.35 2.66
CA GLU A 94 0.22 12.34 1.67
C GLU A 94 1.36 11.80 0.77
N ALA A 95 2.58 12.27 0.93
CA ALA A 95 3.75 11.68 0.30
C ALA A 95 4.22 10.46 1.12
N PRO A 96 4.73 9.40 0.48
CA PRO A 96 5.24 8.24 1.18
C PRO A 96 6.40 8.60 2.11
N PRO A 97 6.55 7.89 3.25
CA PRO A 97 7.64 8.14 4.18
C PRO A 97 8.99 7.72 3.60
N ALA A 98 10.05 8.34 4.12
CA ALA A 98 11.42 7.98 3.77
C ALA A 98 11.85 6.59 4.28
N ILE A 99 11.12 6.04 5.24
CA ILE A 99 11.40 4.73 5.85
C ILE A 99 10.56 3.67 5.16
N VAL A 100 11.21 2.61 4.70
CA VAL A 100 10.51 1.45 4.14
C VAL A 100 10.00 0.59 5.30
N SER A 101 8.70 0.49 5.43
CA SER A 101 8.02 -0.31 6.44
C SER A 101 6.82 -1.01 5.84
N ILE A 102 6.39 -2.12 6.46
CA ILE A 102 5.19 -2.85 6.08
C ILE A 102 4.10 -2.59 7.11
N PHE A 103 2.89 -2.35 6.63
CA PHE A 103 1.68 -2.28 7.44
C PHE A 103 0.78 -3.46 7.12
N LEU A 104 0.42 -4.26 8.11
CA LEU A 104 -0.41 -5.45 7.97
C LEU A 104 -1.85 -5.24 8.46
N GLY A 105 -2.09 -4.20 9.23
CA GLY A 105 -3.29 -4.05 10.04
C GLY A 105 -3.20 -4.81 11.36
N ASP A 106 -4.05 -4.45 12.31
CA ASP A 106 -3.96 -4.97 13.69
C ASP A 106 -4.20 -6.48 13.76
N ASP A 107 -5.17 -6.99 13.00
CA ASP A 107 -5.52 -8.41 13.02
C ASP A 107 -4.38 -9.30 12.52
N LEU A 108 -3.80 -9.00 11.35
CA LEU A 108 -2.68 -9.78 10.82
C LEU A 108 -1.39 -9.57 11.61
N ALA A 109 -1.17 -8.38 12.14
CA ALA A 109 -0.03 -8.15 13.04
C ALA A 109 -0.13 -9.03 14.29
N ALA A 110 -1.33 -9.19 14.86
CA ALA A 110 -1.57 -10.07 15.99
C ALA A 110 -1.39 -11.56 15.63
N VAL A 111 -1.80 -11.99 14.43
CA VAL A 111 -1.53 -13.35 13.94
C VAL A 111 -0.03 -13.60 13.83
N VAL A 112 0.71 -12.69 13.23
CA VAL A 112 2.18 -12.79 13.07
C VAL A 112 2.88 -12.79 14.45
N ASP A 113 2.46 -11.93 15.38
CA ASP A 113 3.00 -11.90 16.74
C ASP A 113 2.74 -13.22 17.49
N ALA A 114 1.54 -13.78 17.36
CA ALA A 114 1.20 -15.08 17.94
C ALA A 114 2.07 -16.21 17.38
N LEU A 115 2.33 -16.22 16.07
CA LEU A 115 3.22 -17.19 15.43
C LEU A 115 4.66 -17.06 15.93
N ILE A 116 5.19 -15.84 16.03
CA ILE A 116 6.56 -15.58 16.51
C ILE A 116 6.72 -16.07 17.97
N ASN A 117 5.70 -15.90 18.78
CA ASN A 117 5.73 -16.25 20.19
C ASN A 117 5.21 -17.65 20.52
N ASP A 118 4.90 -18.46 19.52
CA ASP A 118 4.30 -19.79 19.66
C ASP A 118 3.07 -19.79 20.58
N LYS A 119 2.20 -18.81 20.40
CA LYS A 119 0.97 -18.62 21.16
C LYS A 119 -0.25 -18.98 20.32
N PRO A 120 -1.28 -19.59 20.92
CA PRO A 120 -2.53 -19.79 20.21
C PRO A 120 -3.16 -18.43 19.87
N TYR A 121 -3.60 -18.28 18.64
CA TYR A 121 -4.40 -17.15 18.17
C TYR A 121 -5.79 -17.64 17.79
N SER A 122 -6.80 -16.92 18.19
CA SER A 122 -8.15 -17.10 17.65
C SER A 122 -8.59 -15.78 17.03
N SER A 123 -8.94 -15.82 15.76
CA SER A 123 -9.47 -14.66 15.05
C SER A 123 -10.72 -14.12 15.75
N HIS A 124 -10.79 -12.83 15.91
CA HIS A 124 -12.05 -12.22 16.32
C HIS A 124 -12.99 -12.22 15.11
N PRO A 125 -14.27 -12.56 15.29
CA PRO A 125 -15.24 -12.44 14.19
C PRO A 125 -15.19 -11.02 13.67
N ARG A 126 -15.06 -10.86 12.34
CA ARG A 126 -15.10 -9.54 11.71
C ARG A 126 -16.35 -8.81 12.17
N GLU A 127 -16.18 -7.66 12.80
CA GLU A 127 -17.29 -6.82 13.22
C GLU A 127 -18.13 -6.46 11.98
N LYS A 128 -19.37 -6.88 11.97
CA LYS A 128 -20.33 -6.44 10.98
C LYS A 128 -20.81 -5.05 11.35
N MET A 129 -20.73 -4.14 10.41
CA MET A 129 -21.29 -2.81 10.58
C MET A 129 -22.80 -2.89 10.35
N ASP A 130 -23.58 -2.85 11.42
CA ASP A 130 -25.02 -2.68 11.33
C ASP A 130 -25.33 -1.24 10.89
N LEU A 131 -25.77 -1.09 9.66
CA LEU A 131 -26.13 0.21 9.10
C LEU A 131 -27.50 0.69 9.55
N GLY A 132 -28.21 -0.10 10.38
CA GLY A 132 -29.55 0.25 10.88
C GLY A 132 -30.64 0.29 9.79
N VAL A 133 -30.35 -0.19 8.58
CA VAL A 133 -31.27 -0.19 7.45
C VAL A 133 -31.50 -1.62 6.99
N PRO A 134 -32.67 -2.23 7.24
CA PRO A 134 -32.93 -3.66 6.97
C PRO A 134 -32.79 -4.11 5.51
N GLN A 135 -32.77 -3.15 4.57
CA GLN A 135 -32.68 -3.43 3.14
C GLN A 135 -31.23 -3.42 2.60
N LEU A 136 -30.24 -3.01 3.38
CA LEU A 136 -28.84 -3.04 2.99
C LEU A 136 -28.19 -4.30 3.51
N ALA A 137 -27.38 -4.94 2.66
CA ALA A 137 -26.56 -6.08 3.09
C ALA A 137 -25.57 -5.61 4.18
N ASP A 138 -25.37 -6.46 5.20
CA ASP A 138 -24.36 -6.25 6.22
C ASP A 138 -23.00 -6.01 5.56
N LEU A 139 -22.41 -4.86 5.78
CA LEU A 139 -21.05 -4.59 5.35
C LEU A 139 -20.10 -5.08 6.45
N THR A 140 -19.15 -5.91 6.09
CA THR A 140 -18.02 -6.20 6.98
C THR A 140 -17.21 -4.92 7.15
N LYS A 141 -16.96 -4.54 8.40
CA LYS A 141 -16.05 -3.43 8.70
C LYS A 141 -14.70 -3.74 8.08
N ASP A 142 -14.24 -2.88 7.20
CA ASP A 142 -12.91 -3.01 6.63
C ASP A 142 -11.89 -2.73 7.75
N SER A 143 -11.26 -3.78 8.26
CA SER A 143 -10.21 -3.69 9.28
C SER A 143 -8.88 -3.19 8.70
N THR A 144 -8.83 -2.95 7.39
CA THR A 144 -7.67 -2.36 6.75
C THR A 144 -7.63 -0.86 7.05
N ASP A 145 -7.04 -0.51 8.18
CA ASP A 145 -6.60 0.86 8.38
C ASP A 145 -5.56 1.15 7.30
N ARG A 146 -5.94 1.99 6.33
CA ARG A 146 -5.02 2.49 5.31
C ARG A 146 -4.05 3.47 5.97
N ASN A 147 -3.09 2.91 6.70
CA ASN A 147 -2.00 3.72 7.24
C ASN A 147 -1.26 4.38 6.08
N ARG A 148 -1.56 5.66 5.87
CA ARG A 148 -0.99 6.47 4.78
C ARG A 148 0.51 6.71 4.94
N THR A 149 1.11 6.27 6.04
CA THR A 149 2.51 6.48 6.35
C THR A 149 3.40 5.30 5.95
N SER A 150 2.84 4.12 5.67
CA SER A 150 3.62 2.97 5.23
C SER A 150 3.73 2.90 3.71
N PRO A 151 4.94 2.70 3.12
CA PRO A 151 5.10 2.47 1.69
C PRO A 151 4.59 1.11 1.22
N PHE A 152 4.45 0.13 2.12
CA PHE A 152 3.83 -1.16 1.87
C PHE A 152 2.67 -1.38 2.84
N ALA A 153 1.45 -1.39 2.34
CA ALA A 153 0.26 -1.70 3.14
C ALA A 153 -0.43 -2.94 2.60
N PHE A 154 -0.70 -3.91 3.47
CA PHE A 154 -1.56 -5.04 3.13
C PHE A 154 -3.03 -4.60 3.20
N THR A 155 -3.78 -4.80 2.13
CA THR A 155 -5.15 -4.31 1.99
C THR A 155 -6.13 -5.46 1.72
N GLY A 156 -6.19 -6.40 2.63
CA GLY A 156 -7.13 -7.52 2.64
C GLY A 156 -6.70 -8.74 1.85
N ASN A 157 -6.24 -8.62 0.61
CA ASN A 157 -5.78 -9.74 -0.22
C ASN A 157 -4.70 -9.34 -1.24
N LYS A 158 -4.05 -8.20 -1.02
CA LYS A 158 -3.01 -7.63 -1.87
C LYS A 158 -2.19 -6.62 -1.07
N PHE A 159 -1.01 -6.30 -1.58
CA PHE A 159 -0.23 -5.17 -1.10
C PHE A 159 -0.50 -3.93 -1.95
N GLU A 160 -0.53 -2.79 -1.30
CA GLU A 160 -0.48 -1.49 -1.92
C GLU A 160 0.91 -0.91 -1.72
N PHE A 161 1.63 -0.72 -2.83
CA PHE A 161 2.94 -0.10 -2.84
C PHE A 161 2.83 1.40 -3.12
N ARG A 162 3.44 2.21 -2.28
CA ARG A 162 3.40 3.67 -2.32
C ARG A 162 4.79 4.23 -2.16
N MET A 163 5.38 4.69 -3.25
CA MET A 163 6.69 5.37 -3.23
C MET A 163 6.66 6.57 -4.17
N CYS A 164 7.53 7.55 -3.92
CA CYS A 164 7.71 8.68 -4.81
C CYS A 164 8.36 8.21 -6.11
N GLY A 165 7.94 8.73 -7.25
CA GLY A 165 8.51 8.32 -8.53
C GLY A 165 7.61 8.56 -9.73
N SER A 166 6.58 9.41 -9.64
CA SER A 166 5.63 9.63 -10.74
C SER A 166 6.30 10.20 -12.00
N GLN A 167 7.48 10.79 -11.89
CA GLN A 167 8.25 11.33 -13.00
C GLN A 167 9.44 10.46 -13.42
N GLN A 168 9.72 9.39 -12.70
CA GLN A 168 10.81 8.50 -13.01
C GLN A 168 10.48 7.57 -14.18
N ASN A 169 11.51 7.02 -14.78
CA ASN A 169 11.37 5.99 -15.78
C ASN A 169 10.79 4.73 -15.13
N LEU A 170 9.98 3.97 -15.88
CA LEU A 170 9.41 2.69 -15.39
C LEU A 170 10.47 1.59 -15.22
N SER A 171 11.71 1.84 -15.62
CA SER A 171 12.84 0.93 -15.44
C SER A 171 13.53 1.08 -14.07
N ASP A 172 13.19 2.11 -13.33
CA ASP A 172 13.70 2.32 -11.99
C ASP A 172 12.78 1.61 -10.98
#